data_e3c0757df5137d0f26a2f1477652012c
#
_entry.id   e3c0757df5137d0f26a2f1477652012c
#
_cell.length_a   1.000
_cell.length_b   1.000
_cell.length_c   1.000
_cell.angle_alpha   90.00
_cell.angle_beta   90.00
_cell.angle_gamma   90.00
#
_symmetry.space_group_name_H-M   'P 1'
#
loop_
_entity.id
_entity.type
_entity.pdbx_description
1 polymer ?
#
loop_
_entity_poly.entity_id
_entity_poly.type
_entity_poly.pdbx_seq_one_letter_code
_entity_poly.pdbx_strand_id
1 'polypeptide(L)'
;MTRVYVDGVFDLFHIGHINLLKNAKKYGDILVVGIISDKDTESYKRTPIIEHKNRIMMLKYCSIVDEIIENPPLILTKDFLINNK
;
A
#
# COMPACT_ATOMS: atom_id res chain seq x y z
N MET A 1 -4.99 -19.16 5.44
CA MET A 1 -5.45 -18.06 4.57
C MET A 1 -4.27 -17.42 3.86
N THR A 2 -4.45 -17.12 2.59
CA THR A 2 -3.40 -16.49 1.80
C THR A 2 -3.48 -14.97 1.93
N ARG A 3 -2.35 -14.36 2.31
CA ARG A 3 -2.23 -12.91 2.42
C ARG A 3 -1.44 -12.41 1.21
N VAL A 4 -1.98 -11.39 0.55
CA VAL A 4 -1.31 -10.74 -0.60
C VAL A 4 -0.86 -9.36 -0.16
N TYR A 5 0.39 -9.02 -0.40
CA TYR A 5 0.95 -7.73 -0.04
C TYR A 5 1.24 -6.91 -1.30
N VAL A 6 0.80 -5.66 -1.27
CA VAL A 6 1.09 -4.67 -2.33
C VAL A 6 1.51 -3.39 -1.64
N ASP A 7 2.53 -2.71 -2.13
CA ASP A 7 2.87 -1.40 -1.61
C ASP A 7 2.92 -0.36 -2.72
N GLY A 8 2.87 0.89 -2.32
CA GLY A 8 2.94 2.01 -3.26
C GLY A 8 2.72 3.32 -2.56
N VAL A 9 2.81 4.39 -3.33
CA VAL A 9 2.60 5.75 -2.84
C VAL A 9 1.12 6.07 -2.78
N PHE A 10 0.36 5.68 -3.79
CA PHE A 10 -1.08 5.93 -3.91
C PHE A 10 -1.44 7.41 -3.80
N ASP A 11 -0.60 8.26 -4.42
CA ASP A 11 -0.86 9.69 -4.48
C ASP A 11 -1.92 9.96 -5.54
N LEU A 12 -2.84 10.91 -5.25
CA LEU A 12 -3.96 11.21 -6.14
C LEU A 12 -4.71 9.93 -6.56
N PHE A 13 -5.18 9.19 -5.56
CA PHE A 13 -5.82 7.88 -5.74
C PHE A 13 -6.89 7.92 -6.83
N HIS A 14 -6.80 7.00 -7.78
CA HIS A 14 -7.69 6.96 -8.94
C HIS A 14 -8.01 5.51 -9.36
N ILE A 15 -8.81 5.38 -10.44
CA ILE A 15 -9.29 4.08 -10.88
C ILE A 15 -8.15 3.09 -11.24
N GLY A 16 -7.01 3.59 -11.71
CA GLY A 16 -5.85 2.74 -11.97
C GLY A 16 -5.35 2.06 -10.69
N HIS A 17 -5.33 2.78 -9.57
CA HIS A 17 -4.98 2.20 -8.28
C HIS A 17 -5.99 1.16 -7.85
N ILE A 18 -7.28 1.43 -8.03
CA ILE A 18 -8.34 0.48 -7.69
C ILE A 18 -8.20 -0.81 -8.51
N ASN A 19 -7.90 -0.69 -9.80
CA ASN A 19 -7.71 -1.86 -10.66
C ASN A 19 -6.51 -2.69 -10.21
N LEU A 20 -5.42 -2.04 -9.80
CA LEU A 20 -4.26 -2.73 -9.26
C LEU A 20 -4.63 -3.54 -8.01
N LEU A 21 -5.37 -2.92 -7.09
CA LEU A 21 -5.78 -3.57 -5.84
C LEU A 21 -6.76 -4.73 -6.11
N LYS A 22 -7.69 -4.54 -7.03
CA LYS A 22 -8.62 -5.62 -7.41
C LYS A 22 -7.88 -6.81 -8.00
N ASN A 23 -6.90 -6.57 -8.86
CA ASN A 23 -6.11 -7.64 -9.45
C ASN A 23 -5.28 -8.37 -8.39
N ALA A 24 -4.69 -7.63 -7.46
CA ALA A 24 -3.92 -8.24 -6.36
C ALA A 24 -4.81 -9.10 -5.46
N LYS A 25 -6.01 -8.63 -5.16
CA LYS A 25 -6.96 -9.37 -4.30
C LYS A 25 -7.30 -10.75 -4.85
N LYS A 26 -7.25 -10.93 -6.16
CA LYS A 26 -7.56 -12.22 -6.79
C LYS A 26 -6.58 -13.33 -6.40
N TYR A 27 -5.39 -12.99 -5.91
CA TYR A 27 -4.34 -13.95 -5.59
C TYR A 27 -4.37 -14.43 -4.15
N GLY A 28 -5.32 -13.98 -3.34
CA GLY A 28 -5.39 -14.41 -1.96
C GLY A 28 -6.68 -13.99 -1.27
N ASP A 29 -6.75 -14.31 0.02
CA ASP A 29 -7.95 -14.05 0.83
C ASP A 29 -7.91 -12.68 1.50
N ILE A 30 -6.70 -12.23 1.85
CA ILE A 30 -6.50 -10.98 2.59
C ILE A 30 -5.56 -10.09 1.78
N LEU A 31 -6.02 -8.88 1.48
CA LEU A 31 -5.19 -7.89 0.80
C LEU A 31 -4.59 -6.93 1.84
N VAL A 32 -3.26 -6.94 1.92
CA VAL A 32 -2.49 -6.06 2.80
C VAL A 32 -1.80 -5.01 1.94
N VAL A 33 -2.04 -3.73 2.25
CA VAL A 33 -1.49 -2.62 1.45
C VAL A 33 -0.53 -1.80 2.31
N GLY A 34 0.70 -1.66 1.84
CA GLY A 34 1.69 -0.77 2.45
C GLY A 34 1.66 0.59 1.75
N ILE A 35 1.66 1.67 2.50
CA ILE A 35 1.61 3.03 1.96
C ILE A 35 2.91 3.75 2.29
N ILE A 36 3.73 3.99 1.27
CA ILE A 36 5.06 4.55 1.45
C ILE A 36 4.98 5.98 2.00
N SER A 37 5.80 6.28 3.01
CA SER A 37 5.82 7.59 3.64
C SER A 37 6.26 8.69 2.69
N ASP A 38 5.97 9.95 3.05
CA ASP A 38 6.38 11.11 2.26
C ASP A 38 7.90 11.17 2.14
N LYS A 39 8.60 10.92 3.24
CA LYS A 39 10.07 10.94 3.27
C LYS A 39 10.66 9.89 2.34
N ASP A 40 10.16 8.66 2.41
CA ASP A 40 10.68 7.58 1.56
C ASP A 40 10.32 7.81 0.10
N THR A 41 9.15 8.37 -0.18
CA THR A 41 8.77 8.72 -1.54
C THR A 41 9.70 9.79 -2.12
N GLU A 42 10.03 10.80 -1.35
CA GLU A 42 10.95 11.86 -1.77
C GLU A 42 12.34 11.35 -2.11
N SER A 43 12.75 10.23 -1.52
CA SER A 43 14.08 9.68 -1.77
C SER A 43 14.28 9.19 -3.20
N TYR A 44 13.22 8.90 -3.94
CA TYR A 44 13.32 8.40 -5.31
C TYR A 44 12.35 9.03 -6.29
N LYS A 45 11.43 9.84 -5.80
CA LYS A 45 10.44 10.56 -6.61
C LYS A 45 10.35 11.99 -6.07
N ARG A 46 9.35 12.71 -6.52
CA ARG A 46 9.02 14.03 -5.97
C ARG A 46 8.20 13.85 -4.69
N THR A 47 8.08 14.93 -3.92
CA THR A 47 7.19 14.98 -2.77
C THR A 47 5.75 14.68 -3.19
N PRO A 48 5.04 13.78 -2.50
CA PRO A 48 3.65 13.52 -2.82
C PRO A 48 2.79 14.76 -2.66
N ILE A 49 1.75 14.89 -3.48
CA ILE A 49 0.80 15.99 -3.40
C ILE A 49 -0.11 15.80 -2.20
N ILE A 50 -0.54 14.56 -1.93
CA ILE A 50 -1.39 14.24 -0.78
C ILE A 50 -0.51 13.71 0.35
N GLU A 51 -0.66 14.29 1.54
CA GLU A 51 0.10 13.86 2.72
C GLU A 51 -0.16 12.38 3.06
N HIS A 52 0.85 11.73 3.65
CA HIS A 52 0.80 10.31 3.99
C HIS A 52 -0.45 9.92 4.78
N LYS A 53 -0.78 10.67 5.82
CA LYS A 53 -1.96 10.37 6.65
C LYS A 53 -3.26 10.39 5.84
N ASN A 54 -3.36 11.26 4.85
CA ASN A 54 -4.56 11.36 4.02
C ASN A 54 -4.59 10.24 2.98
N ARG A 55 -3.45 9.84 2.46
CA ARG A 55 -3.37 8.68 1.56
C ARG A 55 -3.79 7.40 2.28
N ILE A 56 -3.36 7.24 3.54
CA ILE A 56 -3.80 6.12 4.39
C ILE A 56 -5.32 6.17 4.58
N MET A 57 -5.85 7.34 4.91
CA MET A 57 -7.29 7.49 5.16
C MET A 57 -8.11 7.10 3.94
N MET A 58 -7.69 7.49 2.74
CA MET A 58 -8.40 7.15 1.52
C MET A 58 -8.46 5.63 1.32
N LEU A 59 -7.36 4.93 1.58
CA LEU A 59 -7.34 3.48 1.43
C LEU A 59 -8.13 2.75 2.52
N LYS A 60 -8.27 3.35 3.70
CA LYS A 60 -9.13 2.76 4.75
C LYS A 60 -10.59 2.68 4.33
N TYR A 61 -11.03 3.56 3.46
CA TYR A 61 -12.41 3.54 2.94
C TYR A 61 -12.56 2.68 1.70
N CYS A 62 -11.51 2.04 1.24
CA CYS A 62 -11.57 1.14 0.08
C CYS A 62 -11.93 -0.27 0.57
N SER A 63 -13.11 -0.76 0.20
CA SER A 63 -13.65 -2.01 0.75
C SER A 63 -12.83 -3.25 0.42
N ILE A 64 -12.03 -3.22 -0.63
CA ILE A 64 -11.22 -4.39 -1.01
C ILE A 64 -9.90 -4.49 -0.23
N VAL A 65 -9.53 -3.44 0.50
CA VAL A 65 -8.32 -3.44 1.34
C VAL A 65 -8.67 -3.99 2.72
N ASP A 66 -8.00 -5.06 3.12
CA ASP A 66 -8.26 -5.70 4.41
C ASP A 66 -7.37 -5.16 5.54
N GLU A 67 -6.09 -4.91 5.24
CA GLU A 67 -5.13 -4.41 6.22
C GLU A 67 -4.23 -3.36 5.58
N ILE A 68 -3.79 -2.40 6.40
CA ILE A 68 -2.88 -1.34 5.96
C ILE A 68 -1.63 -1.35 6.82
N ILE A 69 -0.47 -1.28 6.17
CA ILE A 69 0.80 -1.04 6.84
C ILE A 69 1.20 0.41 6.54
N GLU A 70 1.22 1.24 7.57
CA GLU A 70 1.36 2.69 7.39
C GLU A 70 2.76 3.14 7.03
N ASN A 71 3.77 2.35 7.36
CA ASN A 71 5.15 2.75 7.12
C ASN A 71 6.01 1.55 6.72
N PRO A 72 5.74 0.97 5.52
CA PRO A 72 6.53 -0.17 5.06
C PRO A 72 7.93 0.26 4.66
N PRO A 73 8.90 -0.67 4.65
CA PRO A 73 10.22 -0.37 4.15
C PRO A 73 10.17 -0.05 2.65
N LEU A 74 11.05 0.83 2.20
CA LEU A 74 11.10 1.20 0.78
C LEU A 74 11.50 0.00 -0.08
N ILE A 75 12.40 -0.83 0.43
CA ILE A 75 12.81 -2.06 -0.24
C ILE A 75 12.28 -3.24 0.58
N LEU A 76 11.53 -4.12 -0.07
CA LEU A 76 10.98 -5.30 0.60
C LEU A 76 12.10 -6.27 0.95
N THR A 77 12.07 -6.77 2.18
CA THR A 77 13.01 -7.78 2.64
C THR A 77 12.25 -9.06 2.98
N LYS A 78 12.97 -10.19 2.98
CA LYS A 78 12.40 -11.46 3.38
C LYS A 78 11.88 -11.41 4.82
N ASP A 79 12.62 -10.76 5.70
CA ASP A 79 12.23 -10.64 7.10
C ASP A 79 10.93 -9.85 7.27
N PHE A 80 10.77 -8.76 6.51
CA PHE A 80 9.54 -7.98 6.54
C PHE A 80 8.35 -8.84 6.13
N LEU A 81 8.48 -9.58 5.03
CA LEU A 81 7.39 -10.43 4.53
C LEU A 81 7.03 -11.55 5.50
N ILE A 82 8.02 -12.12 6.17
CA ILE A 82 7.79 -13.16 7.17
C ILE A 82 7.06 -12.59 8.38
N ASN A 83 7.47 -11.43 8.86
CA ASN A 83 6.89 -10.82 10.07
C ASN A 83 5.48 -10.30 9.86
N ASN A 84 5.09 -10.01 8.61
CA ASN A 84 3.77 -9.43 8.30
C ASN A 84 2.87 -10.37 7.49
N LYS A 85 3.14 -11.61 7.56
CA LYS A 85 2.38 -12.66 6.88
C LYS A 85 0.94 -12.73 7.34
#